data_98ae440b29e0f134d716552edb9214eb
#
_entry.id   98ae440b29e0f134d716552edb9214eb
#
_cell.length_a   1.000
_cell.length_b   1.000
_cell.length_c   1.000
_cell.angle_alpha   90.00
_cell.angle_beta   90.00
_cell.angle_gamma   90.00
#
_symmetry.space_group_name_H-M   'P 1'
#
loop_
_entity.id
_entity.type
_entity.pdbx_description
1 polymer ?
#
loop_
_entity_poly.entity_id
_entity_poly.type
_entity_poly.pdbx_seq_one_letter_code
_entity_poly.pdbx_strand_id
1 'polypeptide(L)'
;SHTHLSGTGHSDLGDILIMPQTGKLQLNPGTAKDPDSGYRSRYSHETEKASVGYYEVTLADNNVRAQFTTTPRVGVHKYTFHGIYNYDGKVLWSTLRVENDTLLTGYRITNGWSRANYTYFAISLSKPIKTYGYRDMKQLKYRGFWRKFDIYNNFPEIAGQGVVTYFNFDNTDRKPITVKVALSAVSTEGALKNLK
;
A
#
# COMPACT_ATOMS: atom_id res chain seq x y z
N SER A 1 -3.43 0.79 -7.43
CA SER A 1 -2.76 -0.53 -7.38
C SER A 1 -1.56 -0.56 -8.31
N HIS A 2 -0.60 -1.44 -8.02
CA HIS A 2 0.64 -1.55 -8.80
C HIS A 2 0.52 -2.47 -10.00
N THR A 3 -0.37 -3.43 -9.93
CA THR A 3 -0.62 -4.36 -11.02
C THR A 3 -2.11 -4.50 -11.27
N HIS A 4 -2.52 -4.46 -12.51
CA HIS A 4 -3.87 -4.77 -12.95
C HIS A 4 -3.84 -5.05 -14.46
N LEU A 5 -4.83 -5.78 -14.95
CA LEU A 5 -5.01 -5.99 -16.38
C LEU A 5 -5.55 -4.70 -17.01
N SER A 6 -4.77 -4.11 -17.89
CA SER A 6 -5.12 -2.87 -18.57
C SER A 6 -6.27 -3.09 -19.56
N GLY A 7 -7.28 -2.22 -19.50
CA GLY A 7 -8.40 -2.19 -20.45
C GLY A 7 -9.50 -3.25 -20.23
N THR A 8 -9.38 -4.13 -19.23
CA THR A 8 -10.36 -5.21 -19.02
C THR A 8 -11.42 -4.89 -17.98
N GLY A 9 -11.20 -3.90 -17.13
CA GLY A 9 -12.05 -3.62 -15.98
C GLY A 9 -12.05 -4.72 -14.90
N HIS A 10 -11.21 -5.75 -15.05
CA HIS A 10 -11.07 -6.81 -14.08
C HIS A 10 -10.21 -6.41 -12.87
N SER A 11 -10.58 -6.91 -11.70
CA SER A 11 -9.84 -6.72 -10.45
C SER A 11 -8.68 -7.71 -10.26
N ASP A 12 -8.44 -8.58 -11.23
CA ASP A 12 -7.33 -9.52 -11.22
C ASP A 12 -6.00 -8.76 -11.31
N LEU A 13 -5.02 -9.15 -10.52
CA LEU A 13 -3.72 -8.51 -10.36
C LEU A 13 -3.78 -7.06 -9.81
N GLY A 14 -4.93 -6.64 -9.26
CA GLY A 14 -5.06 -5.36 -8.53
C GLY A 14 -4.48 -5.46 -7.13
N ASP A 15 -3.14 -5.51 -6.99
CA ASP A 15 -2.54 -6.11 -5.81
C ASP A 15 -2.23 -5.13 -4.68
N ILE A 16 -1.39 -4.15 -4.88
CA ILE A 16 -0.90 -3.33 -3.79
C ILE A 16 -1.47 -1.92 -3.91
N LEU A 17 -2.35 -1.56 -2.98
CA LEU A 17 -2.88 -0.22 -2.86
C LEU A 17 -2.08 0.56 -1.83
N ILE A 18 -1.55 1.70 -2.25
CA ILE A 18 -0.93 2.69 -1.39
C ILE A 18 -1.75 3.96 -1.47
N MET A 19 -2.17 4.48 -0.33
CA MET A 19 -2.96 5.70 -0.23
C MET A 19 -2.36 6.63 0.83
N PRO A 20 -1.80 7.78 0.45
CA PRO A 20 -1.31 8.76 1.38
C PRO A 20 -2.48 9.48 2.07
N GLN A 21 -2.33 9.80 3.35
CA GLN A 21 -3.31 10.53 4.13
C GLN A 21 -2.64 11.56 5.05
N THR A 22 -3.40 12.59 5.40
CA THR A 22 -3.06 13.58 6.41
C THR A 22 -4.20 13.69 7.43
N GLY A 23 -3.90 14.14 8.64
CA GLY A 23 -4.92 14.32 9.68
C GLY A 23 -5.38 13.01 10.32
N LYS A 24 -6.69 12.83 10.50
CA LYS A 24 -7.26 11.66 11.15
C LYS A 24 -7.11 10.42 10.27
N LEU A 25 -6.56 9.36 10.84
CA LEU A 25 -6.39 8.09 10.16
C LEU A 25 -7.75 7.46 9.76
N GLN A 26 -7.92 7.18 8.48
CA GLN A 26 -9.07 6.48 7.92
C GLN A 26 -8.62 5.14 7.34
N LEU A 27 -9.22 4.04 7.80
CA LEU A 27 -8.86 2.68 7.37
C LEU A 27 -9.90 2.02 6.46
N ASN A 28 -11.01 2.71 6.20
CA ASN A 28 -12.05 2.26 5.28
C ASN A 28 -12.00 3.09 3.99
N PRO A 29 -12.37 2.52 2.84
CA PRO A 29 -12.33 3.26 1.58
C PRO A 29 -13.36 4.38 1.48
N GLY A 30 -14.43 4.33 2.28
CA GLY A 30 -15.60 5.17 2.07
C GLY A 30 -16.40 4.77 0.82
N THR A 31 -17.38 5.57 0.46
CA THR A 31 -18.20 5.33 -0.72
C THR A 31 -18.15 6.52 -1.69
N ALA A 32 -18.51 6.32 -2.96
CA ALA A 32 -18.59 7.42 -3.92
C ALA A 32 -19.72 8.41 -3.58
N LYS A 33 -20.77 7.95 -2.86
CA LYS A 33 -21.89 8.79 -2.41
C LYS A 33 -21.55 9.60 -1.17
N ASP A 34 -20.60 9.13 -0.37
CA ASP A 34 -20.11 9.78 0.84
C ASP A 34 -18.58 9.72 0.85
N PRO A 35 -17.89 10.63 0.13
CA PRO A 35 -16.44 10.64 0.02
C PRO A 35 -15.73 10.89 1.35
N ASP A 36 -16.39 11.58 2.28
CA ASP A 36 -15.81 11.94 3.57
C ASP A 36 -15.84 10.79 4.59
N SER A 37 -16.52 9.68 4.25
CA SER A 37 -16.61 8.49 5.12
C SER A 37 -15.37 7.58 5.12
N GLY A 38 -14.31 7.91 4.37
CA GLY A 38 -13.13 7.06 4.27
C GLY A 38 -11.89 7.73 3.68
N TYR A 39 -10.92 6.92 3.26
CA TYR A 39 -9.64 7.40 2.74
C TYR A 39 -9.66 7.80 1.26
N ARG A 40 -10.78 7.67 0.55
CA ARG A 40 -10.90 8.17 -0.83
C ARG A 40 -10.67 9.67 -0.84
N SER A 41 -10.06 10.15 -1.90
CA SER A 41 -9.84 11.57 -2.12
C SER A 41 -10.43 12.01 -3.44
N ARG A 42 -11.07 13.18 -3.41
CA ARG A 42 -11.45 13.91 -4.62
C ARG A 42 -10.19 14.43 -5.31
N TYR A 43 -10.26 14.62 -6.60
CA TYR A 43 -9.22 15.25 -7.39
C TYR A 43 -9.85 16.04 -8.55
N SER A 44 -9.08 16.92 -9.18
CA SER A 44 -9.49 17.65 -10.37
C SER A 44 -8.56 17.32 -11.54
N HIS A 45 -9.11 17.16 -12.73
CA HIS A 45 -8.32 16.99 -13.96
C HIS A 45 -7.40 18.19 -14.23
N GLU A 46 -7.70 19.37 -13.70
CA GLU A 46 -6.83 20.55 -13.78
C GLU A 46 -5.49 20.33 -13.07
N THR A 47 -5.44 19.43 -12.08
CA THR A 47 -4.22 19.09 -11.33
C THR A 47 -3.52 17.85 -11.88
N GLU A 48 -4.09 17.18 -12.87
CA GLU A 48 -3.48 16.02 -13.53
C GLU A 48 -2.42 16.43 -14.54
N LYS A 49 -1.31 15.70 -14.51
CA LYS A 49 -0.30 15.72 -15.55
C LYS A 49 0.07 14.31 -15.93
N ALA A 50 -0.08 13.97 -17.19
CA ALA A 50 0.24 12.66 -17.72
C ALA A 50 1.19 12.79 -18.91
N SER A 51 2.24 11.98 -18.91
CA SER A 51 3.14 11.77 -20.04
C SER A 51 3.65 10.34 -20.03
N VAL A 52 4.32 9.91 -21.06
CA VAL A 52 4.88 8.55 -21.12
C VAL A 52 5.79 8.32 -19.91
N GLY A 53 5.44 7.31 -19.08
CA GLY A 53 6.20 6.94 -17.89
C GLY A 53 6.03 7.86 -16.67
N TYR A 54 5.17 8.87 -16.74
CA TYR A 54 4.93 9.78 -15.62
C TYR A 54 3.46 10.16 -15.47
N TYR A 55 3.00 10.14 -14.23
CA TYR A 55 1.67 10.65 -13.85
C TYR A 55 1.75 11.46 -12.55
N GLU A 56 0.98 12.53 -12.48
CA GLU A 56 0.89 13.39 -11.29
C GLU A 56 -0.55 13.83 -11.08
N VAL A 57 -0.98 13.90 -9.82
CA VAL A 57 -2.28 14.44 -9.42
C VAL A 57 -2.22 15.00 -8.01
N THR A 58 -3.05 15.99 -7.71
CA THR A 58 -3.26 16.47 -6.35
C THR A 58 -4.53 15.84 -5.76
N LEU A 59 -4.38 15.12 -4.65
CA LEU A 59 -5.45 14.56 -3.85
C LEU A 59 -6.00 15.66 -2.95
N ALA A 60 -7.19 16.17 -3.30
CA ALA A 60 -7.72 17.42 -2.73
C ALA A 60 -8.02 17.31 -1.23
N ASP A 61 -8.64 16.20 -0.78
CA ASP A 61 -9.07 16.05 0.61
C ASP A 61 -7.89 15.91 1.60
N ASN A 62 -6.76 15.45 1.11
CA ASN A 62 -5.54 15.28 1.90
C ASN A 62 -4.48 16.34 1.60
N ASN A 63 -4.71 17.20 0.61
CA ASN A 63 -3.74 18.15 0.08
C ASN A 63 -2.38 17.51 -0.23
N VAL A 64 -2.43 16.35 -0.90
CA VAL A 64 -1.26 15.53 -1.23
C VAL A 64 -1.01 15.59 -2.72
N ARG A 65 0.15 16.06 -3.14
CA ARG A 65 0.65 15.90 -4.48
C ARG A 65 1.25 14.52 -4.62
N ALA A 66 0.68 13.70 -5.49
CA ALA A 66 1.09 12.34 -5.78
C ALA A 66 1.73 12.28 -7.17
N GLN A 67 2.98 11.84 -7.24
CA GLN A 67 3.76 11.71 -8.46
C GLN A 67 4.17 10.25 -8.63
N PHE A 68 4.04 9.73 -9.84
CA PHE A 68 4.27 8.32 -10.15
C PHE A 68 5.15 8.18 -11.37
N THR A 69 6.08 7.24 -11.29
CA THR A 69 6.83 6.73 -12.44
C THR A 69 7.09 5.23 -12.24
N THR A 70 7.53 4.57 -13.28
CA THR A 70 7.75 3.12 -13.21
C THR A 70 8.95 2.70 -14.06
N THR A 71 9.60 1.65 -13.61
CA THR A 71 10.47 0.79 -14.42
C THR A 71 9.73 -0.52 -14.73
N PRO A 72 10.28 -1.45 -15.51
CA PRO A 72 9.59 -2.70 -15.83
C PRO A 72 9.15 -3.54 -14.61
N ARG A 73 9.77 -3.32 -13.44
CA ARG A 73 9.53 -4.15 -12.24
C ARG A 73 9.32 -3.36 -10.94
N VAL A 74 9.47 -2.05 -10.99
CA VAL A 74 9.37 -1.19 -9.81
C VAL A 74 8.48 0.00 -10.09
N GLY A 75 7.44 0.17 -9.26
CA GLY A 75 6.68 1.41 -9.19
C GLY A 75 7.36 2.37 -8.22
N VAL A 76 7.58 3.61 -8.64
CA VAL A 76 8.14 4.67 -7.78
C VAL A 76 7.07 5.72 -7.58
N HIS A 77 6.74 5.94 -6.32
CA HIS A 77 5.78 6.95 -5.87
C HIS A 77 6.49 8.02 -5.06
N LYS A 78 6.19 9.26 -5.34
CA LYS A 78 6.62 10.37 -4.52
C LYS A 78 5.40 11.05 -3.95
N TYR A 79 5.20 10.93 -2.67
CA TYR A 79 4.11 11.54 -1.94
C TYR A 79 4.60 12.67 -1.05
N THR A 80 3.85 13.71 -1.09
CA THR A 80 3.92 14.71 -0.05
C THR A 80 2.82 14.38 0.96
N PHE A 81 2.82 13.16 1.55
CA PHE A 81 2.28 12.65 2.82
C PHE A 81 1.62 11.25 2.89
N HIS A 82 1.36 10.77 4.01
CA HIS A 82 1.14 9.62 4.89
C HIS A 82 0.13 8.54 4.43
N GLY A 83 0.49 7.27 4.59
CA GLY A 83 -0.39 6.11 4.70
C GLY A 83 -0.27 5.07 3.57
N ILE A 84 -0.16 3.80 3.93
CA ILE A 84 -0.10 2.66 3.00
C ILE A 84 -1.29 1.74 3.27
N TYR A 85 -2.05 1.35 2.23
CA TYR A 85 -3.24 0.50 2.33
C TYR A 85 -3.27 -0.60 1.28
N ASN A 86 -4.01 -1.67 1.58
CA ASN A 86 -4.24 -2.79 0.69
C ASN A 86 -5.72 -2.87 0.27
N TYR A 87 -6.00 -3.21 -1.00
CA TYR A 87 -7.35 -3.30 -1.56
C TYR A 87 -7.96 -4.69 -1.36
N ASP A 88 -9.21 -4.75 -0.87
CA ASP A 88 -9.99 -5.98 -0.70
C ASP A 88 -10.66 -6.39 -2.02
N GLY A 89 -10.14 -7.40 -2.68
CA GLY A 89 -10.82 -8.08 -3.78
C GLY A 89 -10.18 -9.44 -3.93
N LYS A 90 -10.83 -10.50 -4.30
CA LYS A 90 -10.32 -11.84 -4.65
C LYS A 90 -9.04 -12.34 -3.92
N VAL A 91 -8.75 -11.80 -2.71
CA VAL A 91 -7.58 -12.16 -1.91
C VAL A 91 -7.87 -13.45 -1.18
N LEU A 92 -7.03 -14.45 -1.39
CA LEU A 92 -7.03 -15.70 -0.62
C LEU A 92 -6.23 -15.54 0.68
N TRP A 93 -5.07 -14.90 0.57
CA TRP A 93 -4.16 -14.66 1.69
C TRP A 93 -3.20 -13.53 1.38
N SER A 94 -2.74 -12.84 2.39
CA SER A 94 -1.68 -11.84 2.28
C SER A 94 -0.84 -11.78 3.55
N THR A 95 0.42 -11.42 3.38
CA THR A 95 1.34 -11.14 4.49
C THR A 95 2.01 -9.79 4.28
N LEU A 96 2.41 -9.17 5.38
CA LEU A 96 3.28 -8.01 5.36
C LEU A 96 4.20 -8.09 6.57
N ARG A 97 5.49 -7.89 6.34
CA ARG A 97 6.54 -7.89 7.33
C ARG A 97 7.31 -6.57 7.31
N VAL A 98 7.55 -6.01 8.47
CA VAL A 98 8.47 -4.88 8.68
C VAL A 98 9.85 -5.47 8.91
N GLU A 99 10.72 -5.38 7.90
CA GLU A 99 12.10 -5.87 7.97
C GLU A 99 12.98 -4.92 8.78
N ASN A 100 12.78 -3.63 8.56
CA ASN A 100 13.35 -2.54 9.33
C ASN A 100 12.48 -1.27 9.15
N ASP A 101 12.93 -0.15 9.68
CA ASP A 101 12.17 1.11 9.65
C ASP A 101 11.96 1.71 8.26
N THR A 102 12.64 1.22 7.23
CA THR A 102 12.52 1.70 5.84
C THR A 102 12.24 0.61 4.82
N LEU A 103 12.10 -0.65 5.25
CA LEU A 103 11.91 -1.79 4.35
C LEU A 103 10.76 -2.68 4.82
N LEU A 104 9.81 -2.89 3.93
CA LEU A 104 8.70 -3.82 4.11
C LEU A 104 8.77 -4.90 3.03
N THR A 105 8.38 -6.12 3.39
CA THR A 105 8.24 -7.24 2.46
C THR A 105 6.93 -7.97 2.69
N GLY A 106 6.56 -8.83 1.75
CA GLY A 106 5.40 -9.67 1.91
C GLY A 106 5.01 -10.36 0.60
N TYR A 107 3.88 -11.03 0.67
CA TYR A 107 3.27 -11.62 -0.51
C TYR A 107 1.75 -11.59 -0.41
N ARG A 108 1.12 -11.74 -1.54
CA ARG A 108 -0.32 -11.83 -1.68
C ARG A 108 -0.67 -13.00 -2.60
N ILE A 109 -1.71 -13.73 -2.23
CA ILE A 109 -2.29 -14.79 -3.05
C ILE A 109 -3.68 -14.33 -3.44
N THR A 110 -3.96 -14.31 -4.74
CA THR A 110 -5.27 -13.97 -5.27
C THR A 110 -5.81 -15.12 -6.12
N ASN A 111 -7.13 -15.22 -6.23
CA ASN A 111 -7.80 -16.04 -7.21
C ASN A 111 -8.42 -15.17 -8.31
N GLY A 112 -8.60 -15.75 -9.46
CA GLY A 112 -9.21 -15.10 -10.63
C GLY A 112 -9.17 -16.05 -11.79
N TRP A 113 -8.53 -15.70 -12.88
CA TRP A 113 -8.29 -16.59 -14.02
C TRP A 113 -7.36 -17.76 -13.66
N SER A 114 -6.47 -17.56 -12.67
CA SER A 114 -5.71 -18.63 -12.04
C SER A 114 -6.34 -18.96 -10.68
N ARG A 115 -6.24 -20.24 -10.26
CA ARG A 115 -6.72 -20.69 -8.95
C ARG A 115 -5.96 -20.06 -7.80
N ALA A 116 -4.67 -19.77 -8.01
CA ALA A 116 -3.82 -19.07 -7.07
C ALA A 116 -2.72 -18.32 -7.83
N ASN A 117 -2.73 -17.00 -7.72
CA ASN A 117 -1.68 -16.10 -8.19
C ASN A 117 -0.86 -15.61 -7.02
N TYR A 118 0.44 -15.84 -7.04
CA TYR A 118 1.37 -15.33 -6.04
C TYR A 118 2.01 -14.05 -6.54
N THR A 119 1.90 -12.99 -5.77
CA THR A 119 2.62 -11.74 -5.98
C THR A 119 3.41 -11.41 -4.74
N TYR A 120 4.73 -11.49 -4.83
CA TYR A 120 5.66 -11.07 -3.79
C TYR A 120 6.02 -9.62 -3.98
N PHE A 121 6.24 -8.91 -2.90
CA PHE A 121 6.61 -7.50 -2.96
C PHE A 121 7.72 -7.14 -1.96
N ALA A 122 8.46 -6.10 -2.31
CA ALA A 122 9.36 -5.39 -1.42
C ALA A 122 9.11 -3.88 -1.57
N ILE A 123 8.98 -3.18 -0.45
CA ILE A 123 8.69 -1.75 -0.41
C ILE A 123 9.81 -1.04 0.34
N SER A 124 10.50 -0.12 -0.32
CA SER A 124 11.49 0.77 0.30
C SER A 124 10.90 2.16 0.50
N LEU A 125 11.17 2.72 1.65
CA LEU A 125 10.71 4.02 2.10
C LEU A 125 11.89 4.98 2.27
N SER A 126 11.76 6.22 1.82
CA SER A 126 12.82 7.23 1.97
C SER A 126 12.89 7.86 3.37
N LYS A 127 11.90 7.57 4.22
CA LYS A 127 11.85 8.02 5.63
C LYS A 127 11.60 6.83 6.55
N PRO A 128 12.17 6.84 7.76
CA PRO A 128 11.93 5.79 8.74
C PRO A 128 10.48 5.83 9.25
N ILE A 129 9.92 4.65 9.45
CA ILE A 129 8.62 4.45 10.06
C ILE A 129 8.72 4.84 11.53
N LYS A 130 7.84 5.73 11.99
CA LYS A 130 7.75 6.13 13.40
C LYS A 130 6.88 5.18 14.20
N THR A 131 5.71 4.86 13.69
CA THR A 131 4.78 3.88 14.25
C THR A 131 4.03 3.16 13.15
N TYR A 132 3.53 1.98 13.43
CA TYR A 132 2.70 1.22 12.51
C TYR A 132 1.65 0.43 13.28
N GLY A 133 0.63 0.00 12.56
CA GLY A 133 -0.43 -0.83 13.08
C GLY A 133 -1.34 -1.33 11.97
N TYR A 134 -2.50 -1.84 12.34
CA TYR A 134 -3.43 -2.46 11.41
C TYR A 134 -4.89 -2.15 11.79
N ARG A 135 -5.78 -2.32 10.80
CA ARG A 135 -7.22 -2.36 11.05
C ARG A 135 -7.54 -3.70 11.70
N ASP A 136 -8.29 -3.68 12.80
CA ASP A 136 -8.75 -4.90 13.44
C ASP A 136 -9.60 -5.72 12.48
N MET A 137 -9.14 -6.92 12.18
CA MET A 137 -9.78 -7.83 11.23
C MET A 137 -10.65 -8.79 12.01
N LYS A 138 -11.97 -8.66 11.88
CA LYS A 138 -12.97 -9.51 12.56
C LYS A 138 -12.74 -11.02 12.37
N GLN A 139 -11.96 -11.41 11.38
CA GLN A 139 -11.68 -12.82 11.02
C GLN A 139 -10.42 -13.40 11.65
N LEU A 140 -9.49 -12.59 12.15
CA LEU A 140 -8.35 -13.09 12.92
C LEU A 140 -8.76 -13.36 14.37
N LYS A 141 -9.42 -14.48 14.59
CA LYS A 141 -9.74 -15.00 15.94
C LYS A 141 -8.50 -15.62 16.60
N TYR A 142 -7.36 -14.96 16.56
CA TYR A 142 -6.23 -15.30 17.42
C TYR A 142 -6.47 -14.74 18.83
N ARG A 143 -7.42 -15.33 19.54
CA ARG A 143 -7.57 -15.15 20.96
C ARG A 143 -6.41 -15.89 21.64
N GLY A 144 -5.41 -15.18 22.08
CA GLY A 144 -4.31 -15.77 22.83
C GLY A 144 -2.92 -15.27 22.47
N PHE A 145 -2.76 -14.58 21.34
CA PHE A 145 -1.51 -13.91 21.06
C PHE A 145 -1.50 -12.52 21.70
N TRP A 146 -0.65 -12.36 22.69
CA TRP A 146 -0.37 -11.08 23.34
C TRP A 146 0.55 -10.17 22.49
N ARG A 147 1.17 -10.69 21.43
CA ARG A 147 1.96 -9.92 20.47
C ARG A 147 1.07 -9.45 19.31
N LYS A 148 1.09 -8.15 19.03
CA LYS A 148 0.33 -7.53 17.95
C LYS A 148 1.28 -6.91 16.93
N PHE A 149 0.78 -6.73 15.70
CA PHE A 149 1.51 -6.00 14.66
C PHE A 149 1.47 -4.50 14.99
N ASP A 150 2.34 -4.09 15.87
CA ASP A 150 2.59 -2.69 16.20
C ASP A 150 3.99 -2.54 16.82
N ILE A 151 4.49 -1.31 16.86
CA ILE A 151 5.82 -1.01 17.37
C ILE A 151 5.98 -1.29 18.85
N TYR A 152 4.89 -1.23 19.63
CA TYR A 152 4.92 -1.39 21.09
C TYR A 152 4.94 -2.85 21.51
N ASN A 153 4.26 -3.71 20.76
CA ASN A 153 4.20 -5.15 21.02
C ASN A 153 5.25 -5.94 20.23
N ASN A 154 6.01 -5.26 19.37
CA ASN A 154 7.17 -5.78 18.65
C ASN A 154 6.93 -7.11 17.92
N PHE A 155 5.79 -7.22 17.22
CA PHE A 155 5.57 -8.30 16.28
C PHE A 155 5.59 -7.73 14.85
N PRO A 156 6.66 -7.98 14.09
CA PRO A 156 6.90 -7.27 12.82
C PRO A 156 6.09 -7.81 11.64
N GLU A 157 5.26 -8.82 11.82
CA GLU A 157 4.56 -9.48 10.72
C GLU A 157 3.06 -9.58 10.98
N ILE A 158 2.26 -9.37 9.93
CA ILE A 158 0.83 -9.60 9.91
C ILE A 158 0.46 -10.46 8.71
N ALA A 159 -0.49 -11.38 8.89
CA ALA A 159 -1.00 -12.25 7.85
C ALA A 159 -2.51 -12.40 7.96
N GLY A 160 -3.19 -12.56 6.82
CA GLY A 160 -4.64 -12.75 6.78
C GLY A 160 -5.23 -12.53 5.40
N GLN A 161 -6.55 -12.67 5.31
CA GLN A 161 -7.25 -12.55 4.03
C GLN A 161 -7.40 -11.08 3.58
N GLY A 162 -7.67 -10.14 4.47
CA GLY A 162 -7.89 -8.72 4.13
C GLY A 162 -7.01 -7.80 4.96
N VAL A 163 -5.68 -7.90 4.78
CA VAL A 163 -4.72 -7.12 5.57
C VAL A 163 -4.75 -5.65 5.17
N VAL A 164 -5.06 -4.79 6.13
CA VAL A 164 -4.94 -3.33 6.01
C VAL A 164 -4.03 -2.84 7.11
N THR A 165 -2.92 -2.22 6.73
CA THR A 165 -1.92 -1.69 7.64
C THR A 165 -1.75 -0.19 7.45
N TYR A 166 -1.25 0.49 8.46
CA TYR A 166 -0.87 1.89 8.37
C TYR A 166 0.54 2.11 8.94
N PHE A 167 1.22 3.09 8.40
CA PHE A 167 2.56 3.51 8.81
C PHE A 167 2.56 5.02 8.98
N ASN A 168 3.03 5.48 10.12
CA ASN A 168 3.18 6.90 10.42
C ASN A 168 4.65 7.30 10.32
N PHE A 169 4.87 8.49 9.80
CA PHE A 169 6.19 9.08 9.60
C PHE A 169 6.28 10.41 10.32
N ASP A 170 7.46 10.78 10.76
CA ASP A 170 7.73 12.16 11.13
C ASP A 170 7.94 12.98 9.85
N ASN A 171 7.17 14.04 9.72
CA ASN A 171 7.26 14.92 8.56
C ASN A 171 7.44 16.39 8.94
N THR A 172 8.06 16.65 10.07
CA THR A 172 8.41 17.99 10.54
C THR A 172 9.29 18.75 9.56
N ASP A 173 10.12 18.04 8.81
CA ASP A 173 10.99 18.57 7.76
C ASP A 173 10.25 18.90 6.44
N ARG A 174 8.96 18.58 6.34
CA ARG A 174 8.10 18.76 5.16
C ARG A 174 8.65 18.20 3.85
N LYS A 175 9.66 17.33 3.91
CA LYS A 175 10.20 16.69 2.71
C LYS A 175 9.29 15.57 2.22
N PRO A 176 9.18 15.38 0.91
CA PRO A 176 8.40 14.29 0.32
C PRO A 176 8.87 12.92 0.80
N ILE A 177 7.93 11.98 0.88
CA ILE A 177 8.24 10.56 1.09
C ILE A 177 8.24 9.86 -0.27
N THR A 178 9.36 9.24 -0.61
CA THR A 178 9.47 8.37 -1.78
C THR A 178 9.23 6.92 -1.35
N VAL A 179 8.35 6.25 -2.06
CA VAL A 179 8.03 4.83 -1.88
C VAL A 179 8.37 4.11 -3.17
N LYS A 180 9.27 3.14 -3.11
CA LYS A 180 9.57 2.24 -4.22
C LYS A 180 8.92 0.90 -3.93
N VAL A 181 8.16 0.36 -4.86
CA VAL A 181 7.50 -0.94 -4.75
C VAL A 181 7.99 -1.84 -5.86
N ALA A 182 8.72 -2.87 -5.50
CA ALA A 182 9.17 -3.91 -6.41
C ALA A 182 8.29 -5.16 -6.27
N LEU A 183 7.97 -5.78 -7.38
CA LEU A 183 7.16 -6.99 -7.46
C LEU A 183 7.95 -8.16 -8.04
N SER A 184 7.58 -9.36 -7.62
CA SER A 184 8.09 -10.62 -8.19
C SER A 184 6.98 -11.69 -8.16
N ALA A 185 6.86 -12.48 -9.21
CA ALA A 185 5.98 -13.64 -9.24
C ALA A 185 6.64 -14.89 -8.65
N VAL A 186 7.90 -14.81 -8.23
CA VAL A 186 8.71 -16.00 -7.85
C VAL A 186 8.95 -16.06 -6.34
N SER A 187 9.48 -14.98 -5.75
CA SER A 187 9.82 -14.96 -4.32
C SER A 187 10.01 -13.55 -3.78
N THR A 188 10.06 -13.42 -2.47
CA THR A 188 10.42 -12.18 -1.76
C THR A 188 11.84 -11.74 -2.09
N GLU A 189 12.80 -12.69 -2.20
CA GLU A 189 14.18 -12.39 -2.62
C GLU A 189 14.22 -11.84 -4.05
N GLY A 190 13.34 -12.34 -4.93
CA GLY A 190 13.17 -11.80 -6.28
C GLY A 190 12.66 -10.36 -6.26
N ALA A 191 11.70 -10.04 -5.40
CA ALA A 191 11.22 -8.67 -5.21
C ALA A 191 12.32 -7.76 -4.65
N LEU A 192 13.10 -8.22 -3.66
CA LEU A 192 14.23 -7.48 -3.10
C LEU A 192 15.33 -7.22 -4.14
N LYS A 193 15.61 -8.18 -5.04
CA LYS A 193 16.56 -7.97 -6.15
C LYS A 193 16.04 -6.93 -7.15
N ASN A 194 14.74 -6.93 -7.43
CA ASN A 194 14.14 -5.95 -8.33
C ASN A 194 14.12 -4.53 -7.73
N LEU A 195 14.19 -4.39 -6.41
CA LEU A 195 14.19 -3.11 -5.71
C LEU A 195 15.52 -2.34 -5.82
N LYS A 196 16.62 -3.05 -6.04
CA LYS A 196 17.96 -2.49 -6.25
C LYS A 196 18.11 -1.85 -7.62
#